data_aeff96341d549a4c570f787a2d533b6d
#
_entry.id   aeff96341d549a4c570f787a2d533b6d
#
_cell.length_a   1.000
_cell.length_b   1.000
_cell.length_c   1.000
_cell.angle_alpha   90.00
_cell.angle_beta   90.00
_cell.angle_gamma   90.00
#
_symmetry.space_group_name_H-M   'P 1'
#
loop_
_entity.id
_entity.type
_entity.pdbx_description
1 polymer ?
#
loop_
_entity_poly.entity_id
_entity_poly.type
_entity_poly.pdbx_seq_one_letter_code
_entity_poly.pdbx_strand_id
1 'polypeptide(L)'
;MVKVVRTEYPQRSGLIAINLAAIIFGTAALYGRLDIAPLWIVTMRGAFASVALAGVGLLSGGLGLRPTIAQLKRLLVTGILLAIHWVTFFQSVQLAGVAIATLTFAVFPLFTVLLETMKARRRPSLLELSAGVAIVAAVALLVDTKDFDATLTGTIVGLGSALAFAVFGIEAQILTTEITPLMVSLIQNLVVSLSLTPLLAVSSPAPKTTTDWLGLLLLGVVTTAFMHQLYLFALKRLSATTCSGFIALEPVYAIVFAAVFFGEPLTLWVVVSAVLIIGASVVLLRAERVTVVLD
;
A
#
# COMPACT_ATOMS: atom_id res chain seq x y z
N MET A 1 21.95 -4.29 19.83
CA MET A 1 20.94 -3.46 20.53
C MET A 1 21.11 -2.02 20.09
N VAL A 2 20.35 -1.55 19.09
CA VAL A 2 20.44 -0.15 18.63
C VAL A 2 19.39 0.64 19.42
N LYS A 3 19.85 1.49 20.35
CA LYS A 3 19.00 2.46 21.05
C LYS A 3 18.49 3.48 20.02
N VAL A 4 17.23 3.36 19.59
CA VAL A 4 16.55 4.41 18.85
C VAL A 4 16.22 5.53 19.83
N VAL A 5 17.00 6.60 19.81
CA VAL A 5 16.67 7.83 20.53
C VAL A 5 15.46 8.46 19.84
N ARG A 6 14.27 8.26 20.40
CA ARG A 6 13.02 8.87 19.91
C ARG A 6 12.93 10.30 20.46
N THR A 7 13.04 11.29 19.59
CA THR A 7 12.70 12.69 19.92
C THR A 7 11.21 12.93 19.64
N GLU A 8 10.47 13.62 20.53
CA GLU A 8 8.98 13.77 20.45
C GLU A 8 8.47 14.47 19.18
N TYR A 9 9.21 15.40 18.60
CA TYR A 9 8.82 16.13 17.38
C TYR A 9 8.78 15.29 16.07
N PRO A 10 9.64 14.28 15.86
CA PRO A 10 9.59 13.44 14.68
C PRO A 10 8.32 12.60 14.54
N GLN A 11 7.68 12.21 15.66
CA GLN A 11 6.47 11.37 15.62
C GLN A 11 5.26 12.13 15.07
N ARG A 12 5.04 13.38 15.46
CA ARG A 12 3.91 14.19 14.96
C ARG A 12 3.96 14.38 13.45
N SER A 13 5.12 14.69 12.91
CA SER A 13 5.28 14.84 11.45
C SER A 13 5.08 13.52 10.71
N GLY A 14 5.50 12.40 11.29
CA GLY A 14 5.22 11.05 10.76
C GLY A 14 3.73 10.74 10.73
N LEU A 15 2.99 11.06 11.81
CA LEU A 15 1.54 10.87 11.89
C LEU A 15 0.78 11.74 10.88
N ILE A 16 1.18 12.99 10.70
CA ILE A 16 0.58 13.86 9.68
C ILE A 16 0.83 13.29 8.29
N ALA A 17 2.06 12.89 8.00
CA ALA A 17 2.44 12.33 6.70
C ALA A 17 1.65 11.06 6.36
N ILE A 18 1.49 10.13 7.32
CA ILE A 18 0.77 8.88 7.07
C ILE A 18 -0.74 9.10 6.90
N ASN A 19 -1.34 10.06 7.61
CA ASN A 19 -2.75 10.41 7.42
C ASN A 19 -2.99 11.03 6.04
N LEU A 20 -2.14 11.97 5.61
CA LEU A 20 -2.21 12.54 4.26
C LEU A 20 -2.00 11.45 3.20
N ALA A 21 -1.05 10.53 3.41
CA ALA A 21 -0.84 9.40 2.53
C ALA A 21 -2.10 8.53 2.41
N ALA A 22 -2.78 8.19 3.51
CA ALA A 22 -3.99 7.37 3.50
C ALA A 22 -5.11 7.99 2.66
N ILE A 23 -5.33 9.31 2.76
CA ILE A 23 -6.33 10.02 1.94
C ILE A 23 -5.97 9.94 0.45
N ILE A 24 -4.70 10.19 0.11
CA ILE A 24 -4.24 10.17 -1.28
C ILE A 24 -4.26 8.75 -1.83
N PHE A 25 -3.93 7.72 -1.04
CA PHE A 25 -4.05 6.32 -1.43
C PHE A 25 -5.48 5.98 -1.84
N GLY A 26 -6.49 6.44 -1.09
CA GLY A 26 -7.89 6.22 -1.42
C GLY A 26 -8.27 6.71 -2.82
N THR A 27 -7.64 7.79 -3.32
CA THR A 27 -7.85 8.24 -4.70
C THR A 27 -7.17 7.34 -5.73
N ALA A 28 -6.07 6.66 -5.38
CA ALA A 28 -5.35 5.81 -6.31
C ALA A 28 -6.20 4.60 -6.79
N ALA A 29 -7.04 4.04 -5.93
CA ALA A 29 -7.93 2.93 -6.27
C ALA A 29 -8.89 3.25 -7.43
N LEU A 30 -9.29 4.52 -7.59
CA LEU A 30 -10.20 4.96 -8.64
C LEU A 30 -9.63 4.73 -10.05
N TYR A 31 -8.32 4.78 -10.21
CA TYR A 31 -7.65 4.54 -11.49
C TYR A 31 -7.76 3.08 -11.96
N GLY A 32 -8.07 2.14 -11.07
CA GLY A 32 -8.40 0.76 -11.42
C GLY A 32 -9.71 0.61 -12.20
N ARG A 33 -10.57 1.65 -12.22
CA ARG A 33 -11.82 1.69 -13.01
C ARG A 33 -11.63 2.15 -14.46
N LEU A 34 -10.41 2.57 -14.81
CA LEU A 34 -10.09 2.90 -16.20
C LEU A 34 -10.08 1.63 -17.06
N ASP A 35 -10.52 1.75 -18.33
CA ASP A 35 -10.40 0.67 -19.31
C ASP A 35 -8.94 0.56 -19.82
N ILE A 36 -8.04 0.27 -18.88
CA ILE A 36 -6.60 0.13 -19.10
C ILE A 36 -6.12 -1.07 -18.27
N ALA A 37 -5.37 -1.97 -18.89
CA ALA A 37 -4.85 -3.14 -18.20
C ALA A 37 -3.96 -2.76 -16.99
N PRO A 38 -4.04 -3.50 -15.86
CA PRO A 38 -3.27 -3.21 -14.64
C PRO A 38 -1.77 -3.07 -14.90
N LEU A 39 -1.19 -3.84 -15.81
CA LEU A 39 0.22 -3.74 -16.17
C LEU A 39 0.57 -2.37 -16.76
N TRP A 40 -0.29 -1.80 -17.61
CA TRP A 40 -0.10 -0.44 -18.14
C TRP A 40 -0.22 0.60 -17.03
N ILE A 41 -1.26 0.50 -16.18
CA ILE A 41 -1.47 1.43 -15.05
C ILE A 41 -0.21 1.44 -14.17
N VAL A 42 0.28 0.26 -13.78
CA VAL A 42 1.40 0.15 -12.83
C VAL A 42 2.73 0.53 -13.46
N THR A 43 2.98 0.16 -14.72
CA THR A 43 4.22 0.53 -15.41
C THR A 43 4.32 2.04 -15.57
N MET A 44 3.25 2.70 -16.04
CA MET A 44 3.25 4.13 -16.29
C MET A 44 3.26 4.95 -15.01
N ARG A 45 2.54 4.53 -13.94
CA ARG A 45 2.65 5.20 -12.65
C ARG A 45 4.08 5.17 -12.10
N GLY A 46 4.77 4.04 -12.21
CA GLY A 46 6.17 3.89 -11.82
C GLY A 46 7.11 4.77 -12.65
N ALA A 47 6.91 4.81 -13.97
CA ALA A 47 7.71 5.65 -14.88
C ALA A 47 7.55 7.14 -14.57
N PHE A 48 6.31 7.65 -14.49
CA PHE A 48 6.04 9.06 -14.19
C PHE A 48 6.49 9.44 -12.78
N ALA A 49 6.29 8.55 -11.79
CA ALA A 49 6.81 8.77 -10.45
C ALA A 49 8.34 8.87 -10.43
N SER A 50 9.04 8.00 -11.18
CA SER A 50 10.50 8.03 -11.27
C SER A 50 11.02 9.33 -11.86
N VAL A 51 10.37 9.82 -12.92
CA VAL A 51 10.74 11.10 -13.53
C VAL A 51 10.53 12.26 -12.55
N ALA A 52 9.37 12.29 -11.86
CA ALA A 52 9.07 13.32 -10.86
C ALA A 52 10.07 13.30 -9.69
N LEU A 53 10.36 12.11 -9.14
CA LEU A 53 11.32 11.96 -8.03
C LEU A 53 12.75 12.29 -8.43
N ALA A 54 13.17 11.94 -9.64
CA ALA A 54 14.46 12.35 -10.18
C ALA A 54 14.55 13.89 -10.32
N GLY A 55 13.49 14.53 -10.83
CA GLY A 55 13.37 15.98 -10.89
C GLY A 55 13.48 16.64 -9.51
N VAL A 56 12.76 16.13 -8.52
CA VAL A 56 12.86 16.60 -7.12
C VAL A 56 14.30 16.43 -6.60
N GLY A 57 14.94 15.29 -6.86
CA GLY A 57 16.32 15.05 -6.46
C GLY A 57 17.31 16.05 -7.06
N LEU A 58 17.16 16.38 -8.35
CA LEU A 58 18.00 17.38 -9.01
C LEU A 58 17.80 18.78 -8.43
N LEU A 59 16.55 19.16 -8.18
CA LEU A 59 16.20 20.50 -7.64
C LEU A 59 16.57 20.66 -6.16
N SER A 60 16.58 19.59 -5.38
CA SER A 60 16.89 19.60 -3.93
C SER A 60 18.38 19.45 -3.60
N GLY A 61 19.26 19.48 -4.59
CA GLY A 61 20.71 19.38 -4.40
C GLY A 61 21.24 17.95 -4.30
N GLY A 62 20.43 16.95 -4.70
CA GLY A 62 20.86 15.55 -4.85
C GLY A 62 19.97 14.52 -4.18
N LEU A 63 20.20 13.27 -4.53
CA LEU A 63 19.44 12.10 -4.05
C LEU A 63 19.98 11.53 -2.72
N GLY A 64 21.04 12.09 -2.20
CA GLY A 64 21.74 11.58 -1.03
C GLY A 64 22.85 10.58 -1.37
N LEU A 65 23.27 9.80 -0.39
CA LEU A 65 24.35 8.81 -0.55
C LEU A 65 23.93 7.69 -1.53
N ARG A 66 24.89 7.25 -2.34
CA ARG A 66 24.67 6.11 -3.26
C ARG A 66 24.47 4.83 -2.44
N PRO A 67 23.46 4.00 -2.77
CA PRO A 67 23.24 2.75 -2.09
C PRO A 67 24.40 1.77 -2.34
N THR A 68 24.75 1.00 -1.33
CA THR A 68 25.68 -0.15 -1.45
C THR A 68 25.04 -1.27 -2.28
N ILE A 69 25.84 -2.22 -2.74
CA ILE A 69 25.34 -3.39 -3.48
C ILE A 69 24.30 -4.18 -2.66
N ALA A 70 24.51 -4.32 -1.34
CA ALA A 70 23.56 -5.01 -0.46
C ALA A 70 22.23 -4.27 -0.38
N GLN A 71 22.27 -2.95 -0.23
CA GLN A 71 21.08 -2.09 -0.23
C GLN A 71 20.37 -2.10 -1.58
N LEU A 72 21.13 -2.10 -2.70
CA LEU A 72 20.54 -2.18 -4.04
C LEU A 72 19.78 -3.50 -4.25
N LYS A 73 20.31 -4.64 -3.80
CA LYS A 73 19.60 -5.93 -3.84
C LYS A 73 18.29 -5.88 -3.07
N ARG A 74 18.26 -5.27 -1.87
CA ARG A 74 17.03 -5.09 -1.09
C ARG A 74 16.06 -4.13 -1.75
N LEU A 75 16.55 -3.06 -2.38
CA LEU A 75 15.73 -2.14 -3.17
C LEU A 75 15.10 -2.83 -4.39
N LEU A 76 15.82 -3.72 -5.07
CA LEU A 76 15.29 -4.55 -6.15
C LEU A 76 14.15 -5.46 -5.65
N VAL A 77 14.37 -6.17 -4.54
CA VAL A 77 13.34 -7.05 -3.96
C VAL A 77 12.11 -6.25 -3.55
N THR A 78 12.29 -5.12 -2.85
CA THR A 78 11.16 -4.29 -2.43
C THR A 78 10.46 -3.62 -3.61
N GLY A 79 11.17 -3.25 -4.68
CA GLY A 79 10.57 -2.75 -5.92
C GLY A 79 9.73 -3.82 -6.64
N ILE A 80 10.19 -5.06 -6.68
CA ILE A 80 9.39 -6.19 -7.23
C ILE A 80 8.16 -6.47 -6.36
N LEU A 81 8.30 -6.48 -5.02
CA LEU A 81 7.16 -6.64 -4.12
C LEU A 81 6.12 -5.52 -4.33
N LEU A 82 6.57 -4.30 -4.53
CA LEU A 82 5.71 -3.16 -4.83
C LEU A 82 5.01 -3.32 -6.18
N ALA A 83 5.71 -3.84 -7.21
CA ALA A 83 5.11 -4.14 -8.51
C ALA A 83 4.02 -5.22 -8.38
N ILE A 84 4.30 -6.30 -7.67
CA ILE A 84 3.33 -7.37 -7.40
C ILE A 84 2.12 -6.79 -6.66
N HIS A 85 2.34 -6.04 -5.58
CA HIS A 85 1.28 -5.40 -4.83
C HIS A 85 0.38 -4.55 -5.74
N TRP A 86 0.94 -3.63 -6.51
CA TRP A 86 0.13 -2.73 -7.35
C TRP A 86 -0.61 -3.45 -8.48
N VAL A 87 0.05 -4.39 -9.17
CA VAL A 87 -0.61 -5.16 -10.24
C VAL A 87 -1.79 -5.96 -9.67
N THR A 88 -1.58 -6.69 -8.58
CA THR A 88 -2.64 -7.49 -7.96
C THR A 88 -3.74 -6.61 -7.36
N PHE A 89 -3.40 -5.44 -6.79
CA PHE A 89 -4.39 -4.48 -6.31
C PHE A 89 -5.31 -3.98 -7.43
N PHE A 90 -4.74 -3.48 -8.54
CA PHE A 90 -5.55 -3.01 -9.67
C PHE A 90 -6.31 -4.15 -10.36
N GLN A 91 -5.72 -5.35 -10.41
CA GLN A 91 -6.44 -6.53 -10.90
C GLN A 91 -7.65 -6.85 -10.00
N SER A 92 -7.51 -6.77 -8.69
CA SER A 92 -8.63 -6.93 -7.74
C SER A 92 -9.72 -5.88 -7.97
N VAL A 93 -9.35 -4.61 -8.20
CA VAL A 93 -10.32 -3.53 -8.51
C VAL A 93 -11.10 -3.86 -9.79
N GLN A 94 -10.44 -4.35 -10.84
CA GLN A 94 -11.10 -4.68 -12.10
C GLN A 94 -12.01 -5.91 -12.00
N LEU A 95 -11.66 -6.89 -11.17
CA LEU A 95 -12.44 -8.11 -10.98
C LEU A 95 -13.64 -7.91 -10.03
N ALA A 96 -13.47 -7.17 -8.94
CA ALA A 96 -14.43 -7.14 -7.84
C ALA A 96 -14.87 -5.72 -7.41
N GLY A 97 -14.38 -4.68 -8.07
CA GLY A 97 -14.69 -3.29 -7.73
C GLY A 97 -13.80 -2.69 -6.65
N VAL A 98 -13.92 -1.35 -6.46
CA VAL A 98 -13.06 -0.58 -5.56
C VAL A 98 -13.24 -1.00 -4.11
N ALA A 99 -14.50 -1.20 -3.67
CA ALA A 99 -14.80 -1.53 -2.28
C ALA A 99 -14.13 -2.85 -1.84
N ILE A 100 -14.30 -3.91 -2.63
CA ILE A 100 -13.74 -5.24 -2.31
C ILE A 100 -12.22 -5.20 -2.35
N ALA A 101 -11.64 -4.61 -3.39
CA ALA A 101 -10.19 -4.51 -3.53
C ALA A 101 -9.53 -3.76 -2.38
N THR A 102 -10.07 -2.61 -1.98
CA THR A 102 -9.51 -1.81 -0.89
C THR A 102 -9.72 -2.44 0.48
N LEU A 103 -10.88 -3.08 0.71
CA LEU A 103 -11.13 -3.78 1.97
C LEU A 103 -10.28 -5.04 2.12
N THR A 104 -10.09 -5.82 1.06
CA THR A 104 -9.19 -6.98 1.09
C THR A 104 -7.73 -6.56 1.22
N PHE A 105 -7.34 -5.46 0.59
CA PHE A 105 -6.01 -4.88 0.82
C PHE A 105 -5.84 -4.42 2.28
N ALA A 106 -6.85 -3.83 2.91
CA ALA A 106 -6.78 -3.38 4.31
C ALA A 106 -6.57 -4.51 5.34
N VAL A 107 -6.49 -5.76 4.91
CA VAL A 107 -6.04 -6.89 5.73
C VAL A 107 -4.52 -6.86 5.98
N PHE A 108 -3.74 -6.09 5.23
CA PHE A 108 -2.27 -6.08 5.33
C PHE A 108 -1.71 -5.78 6.74
N PRO A 109 -2.35 -5.02 7.66
CA PRO A 109 -1.87 -4.89 9.03
C PRO A 109 -1.81 -6.22 9.78
N LEU A 110 -2.77 -7.14 9.53
CA LEU A 110 -2.73 -8.48 10.08
C LEU A 110 -1.50 -9.25 9.59
N PHE A 111 -1.22 -9.20 8.27
CA PHE A 111 -0.01 -9.81 7.72
C PHE A 111 1.26 -9.18 8.29
N THR A 112 1.31 -7.87 8.46
CA THR A 112 2.44 -7.17 9.07
C THR A 112 2.70 -7.69 10.49
N VAL A 113 1.67 -7.74 11.34
CA VAL A 113 1.78 -8.26 12.72
C VAL A 113 2.21 -9.72 12.75
N LEU A 114 1.64 -10.57 11.89
CA LEU A 114 2.01 -11.98 11.81
C LEU A 114 3.48 -12.15 11.40
N LEU A 115 3.95 -11.42 10.40
CA LEU A 115 5.34 -11.48 9.94
C LEU A 115 6.31 -10.97 11.01
N GLU A 116 6.00 -9.86 11.68
CA GLU A 116 6.81 -9.34 12.79
C GLU A 116 6.85 -10.31 13.98
N THR A 117 5.71 -10.94 14.30
CA THR A 117 5.59 -11.95 15.35
C THR A 117 6.44 -13.19 15.04
N MET A 118 6.39 -13.66 13.79
CA MET A 118 7.23 -14.77 13.31
C MET A 118 8.73 -14.43 13.38
N LYS A 119 9.11 -13.22 12.94
CA LYS A 119 10.49 -12.73 12.99
C LYS A 119 11.00 -12.61 14.42
N ALA A 120 10.15 -12.16 15.34
CA ALA A 120 10.46 -12.07 16.76
C ALA A 120 10.39 -13.42 17.50
N ARG A 121 9.98 -14.51 16.84
CA ARG A 121 9.77 -15.84 17.40
C ARG A 121 8.84 -15.85 18.63
N ARG A 122 7.87 -14.91 18.67
CA ARG A 122 6.84 -14.84 19.73
C ARG A 122 5.52 -15.44 19.27
N ARG A 123 4.66 -15.84 20.22
CA ARG A 123 3.29 -16.25 19.91
C ARG A 123 2.38 -15.03 19.77
N PRO A 124 1.42 -15.03 18.82
CA PRO A 124 0.40 -14.00 18.78
C PRO A 124 -0.38 -13.93 20.09
N SER A 125 -0.69 -12.73 20.55
CA SER A 125 -1.57 -12.53 21.70
C SER A 125 -3.03 -12.88 21.36
N LEU A 126 -3.86 -13.12 22.38
CA LEU A 126 -5.31 -13.36 22.16
C LEU A 126 -5.98 -12.18 21.46
N LEU A 127 -5.49 -10.95 21.70
CA LEU A 127 -6.00 -9.75 21.07
C LEU A 127 -5.68 -9.72 19.57
N GLU A 128 -4.45 -10.09 19.18
CA GLU A 128 -4.04 -10.22 17.77
C GLU A 128 -4.82 -11.33 17.06
N LEU A 129 -5.06 -12.45 17.73
CA LEU A 129 -5.88 -13.55 17.19
C LEU A 129 -7.35 -13.14 17.01
N SER A 130 -7.94 -12.44 17.99
CA SER A 130 -9.33 -11.97 17.87
C SER A 130 -9.50 -10.94 16.75
N ALA A 131 -8.54 -10.05 16.57
CA ALA A 131 -8.50 -9.12 15.45
C ALA A 131 -8.39 -9.86 14.10
N GLY A 132 -7.54 -10.90 14.04
CA GLY A 132 -7.43 -11.76 12.86
C GLY A 132 -8.74 -12.45 12.49
N VAL A 133 -9.45 -13.02 13.47
CA VAL A 133 -10.78 -13.63 13.27
C VAL A 133 -11.81 -12.62 12.76
N ALA A 134 -11.83 -11.41 13.34
CA ALA A 134 -12.73 -10.34 12.90
C ALA A 134 -12.46 -9.92 11.44
N ILE A 135 -11.18 -9.83 11.04
CA ILE A 135 -10.78 -9.51 9.66
C ILE A 135 -11.23 -10.63 8.71
N VAL A 136 -10.98 -11.90 9.05
CA VAL A 136 -11.40 -13.03 8.20
C VAL A 136 -12.93 -13.06 8.02
N ALA A 137 -13.68 -12.85 9.11
CA ALA A 137 -15.14 -12.73 9.04
C ALA A 137 -15.59 -11.57 8.15
N ALA A 138 -14.95 -10.40 8.30
CA ALA A 138 -15.25 -9.23 7.49
C ALA A 138 -14.98 -9.46 6.00
N VAL A 139 -13.85 -10.09 5.64
CA VAL A 139 -13.53 -10.44 4.25
C VAL A 139 -14.54 -11.45 3.68
N ALA A 140 -14.98 -12.43 4.47
CA ALA A 140 -15.98 -13.39 4.04
C ALA A 140 -17.34 -12.74 3.70
N LEU A 141 -17.71 -11.64 4.40
CA LEU A 141 -18.93 -10.87 4.11
C LEU A 141 -18.89 -10.10 2.80
N LEU A 142 -17.71 -9.90 2.21
CA LEU A 142 -17.55 -9.16 0.95
C LEU A 142 -17.84 -10.02 -0.29
N VAL A 143 -17.81 -11.35 -0.15
CA VAL A 143 -18.02 -12.25 -1.29
C VAL A 143 -19.49 -12.24 -1.68
N ASP A 144 -19.81 -11.66 -2.85
CA ASP A 144 -21.17 -11.63 -3.39
C ASP A 144 -21.53 -13.01 -3.99
N THR A 145 -22.65 -13.54 -3.55
CA THR A 145 -23.17 -14.84 -4.06
C THR A 145 -23.73 -14.75 -5.48
N LYS A 146 -24.01 -13.55 -5.99
CA LYS A 146 -24.52 -13.33 -7.34
C LYS A 146 -23.44 -13.38 -8.40
N ASP A 147 -22.22 -12.95 -8.05
CA ASP A 147 -21.04 -12.99 -8.91
C ASP A 147 -19.87 -13.61 -8.13
N PHE A 148 -20.09 -14.84 -7.71
CA PHE A 148 -19.21 -15.53 -6.76
C PHE A 148 -17.79 -15.67 -7.30
N ASP A 149 -17.61 -16.09 -8.56
CA ASP A 149 -16.30 -16.40 -9.12
C ASP A 149 -15.43 -15.14 -9.27
N ALA A 150 -15.99 -14.05 -9.81
CA ALA A 150 -15.26 -12.79 -9.96
C ALA A 150 -14.92 -12.18 -8.60
N THR A 151 -15.89 -12.16 -7.68
CA THR A 151 -15.71 -11.62 -6.34
C THR A 151 -14.69 -12.43 -5.54
N LEU A 152 -14.76 -13.76 -5.58
CA LEU A 152 -13.80 -14.64 -4.89
C LEU A 152 -12.39 -14.46 -5.48
N THR A 153 -12.26 -14.46 -6.81
CA THR A 153 -10.97 -14.27 -7.49
C THR A 153 -10.37 -12.90 -7.13
N GLY A 154 -11.18 -11.83 -7.22
CA GLY A 154 -10.76 -10.48 -6.83
C GLY A 154 -10.33 -10.39 -5.38
N THR A 155 -11.06 -11.06 -4.46
CA THR A 155 -10.72 -11.15 -3.04
C THR A 155 -9.37 -11.85 -2.82
N ILE A 156 -9.14 -13.00 -3.44
CA ILE A 156 -7.86 -13.75 -3.31
C ILE A 156 -6.69 -12.92 -3.83
N VAL A 157 -6.87 -12.30 -4.99
CA VAL A 157 -5.84 -11.43 -5.59
C VAL A 157 -5.57 -10.20 -4.71
N GLY A 158 -6.61 -9.60 -4.12
CA GLY A 158 -6.50 -8.50 -3.16
C GLY A 158 -5.77 -8.88 -1.87
N LEU A 159 -6.01 -10.08 -1.33
CA LEU A 159 -5.25 -10.62 -0.20
C LEU A 159 -3.78 -10.85 -0.55
N GLY A 160 -3.48 -11.32 -1.77
CA GLY A 160 -2.11 -11.43 -2.28
C GLY A 160 -1.41 -10.07 -2.33
N SER A 161 -2.13 -9.04 -2.77
CA SER A 161 -1.68 -7.64 -2.74
C SER A 161 -1.35 -7.17 -1.33
N ALA A 162 -2.21 -7.47 -0.36
CA ALA A 162 -2.03 -7.12 1.06
C ALA A 162 -0.78 -7.79 1.66
N LEU A 163 -0.55 -9.06 1.35
CA LEU A 163 0.64 -9.79 1.80
C LEU A 163 1.93 -9.20 1.20
N ALA A 164 1.94 -8.95 -0.11
CA ALA A 164 3.09 -8.34 -0.78
C ALA A 164 3.44 -6.97 -0.18
N PHE A 165 2.43 -6.15 0.13
CA PHE A 165 2.61 -4.84 0.74
C PHE A 165 3.09 -4.93 2.19
N ALA A 166 2.65 -5.90 2.97
CA ALA A 166 3.12 -6.13 4.34
C ALA A 166 4.63 -6.44 4.35
N VAL A 167 5.08 -7.37 3.50
CA VAL A 167 6.52 -7.70 3.36
C VAL A 167 7.30 -6.48 2.88
N PHE A 168 6.78 -5.78 1.85
CA PHE A 168 7.36 -4.53 1.36
C PHE A 168 7.53 -3.50 2.47
N GLY A 169 6.49 -3.25 3.29
CA GLY A 169 6.50 -2.24 4.33
C GLY A 169 7.56 -2.49 5.41
N ILE A 170 7.70 -3.74 5.87
CA ILE A 170 8.71 -4.14 6.85
C ILE A 170 10.13 -3.91 6.30
N GLU A 171 10.40 -4.32 5.07
CA GLU A 171 11.71 -4.16 4.45
C GLU A 171 12.01 -2.70 4.08
N ALA A 172 11.00 -1.95 3.60
CA ALA A 172 11.12 -0.53 3.29
C ALA A 172 11.40 0.30 4.54
N GLN A 173 10.82 -0.05 5.70
CA GLN A 173 11.13 0.61 6.97
C GLN A 173 12.62 0.54 7.28
N ILE A 174 13.22 -0.64 7.18
CA ILE A 174 14.66 -0.82 7.44
C ILE A 174 15.48 0.00 6.44
N LEU A 175 15.15 -0.04 5.15
CA LEU A 175 15.85 0.72 4.11
C LEU A 175 15.81 2.23 4.36
N THR A 176 14.69 2.77 4.85
CA THR A 176 14.56 4.22 5.13
C THR A 176 15.36 4.70 6.32
N THR A 177 15.87 3.81 7.19
CA THR A 177 16.83 4.16 8.23
C THR A 177 18.25 4.32 7.69
N GLU A 178 18.56 3.67 6.59
CA GLU A 178 19.90 3.62 5.98
C GLU A 178 20.05 4.57 4.78
N ILE A 179 18.97 4.79 4.03
CA ILE A 179 18.93 5.54 2.77
C ILE A 179 17.82 6.59 2.86
N THR A 180 17.97 7.70 2.13
CA THR A 180 16.92 8.73 2.08
C THR A 180 15.62 8.19 1.49
N PRO A 181 14.44 8.57 2.02
CA PRO A 181 13.14 8.18 1.44
C PRO A 181 13.03 8.50 -0.07
N LEU A 182 13.64 9.59 -0.51
CA LEU A 182 13.65 10.00 -1.92
C LEU A 182 14.39 8.98 -2.80
N MET A 183 15.58 8.54 -2.39
CA MET A 183 16.36 7.52 -3.11
C MET A 183 15.66 6.16 -3.10
N VAL A 184 15.10 5.75 -1.94
CA VAL A 184 14.35 4.51 -1.81
C VAL A 184 13.16 4.51 -2.78
N SER A 185 12.34 5.57 -2.75
CA SER A 185 11.17 5.70 -3.62
C SER A 185 11.56 5.72 -5.09
N LEU A 186 12.59 6.48 -5.48
CA LEU A 186 13.04 6.56 -6.86
C LEU A 186 13.44 5.18 -7.41
N ILE A 187 14.31 4.45 -6.68
CA ILE A 187 14.79 3.14 -7.15
C ILE A 187 13.64 2.12 -7.18
N GLN A 188 12.77 2.09 -6.16
CA GLN A 188 11.62 1.19 -6.16
C GLN A 188 10.68 1.44 -7.34
N ASN A 189 10.36 2.71 -7.66
CA ASN A 189 9.51 3.05 -8.81
C ASN A 189 10.20 2.73 -10.15
N LEU A 190 11.52 2.93 -10.28
CA LEU A 190 12.29 2.50 -11.44
C LEU A 190 12.22 0.98 -11.62
N VAL A 191 12.39 0.22 -10.54
CA VAL A 191 12.28 -1.25 -10.57
C VAL A 191 10.88 -1.70 -11.00
N VAL A 192 9.83 -1.09 -10.45
CA VAL A 192 8.44 -1.34 -10.87
C VAL A 192 8.30 -1.14 -12.38
N SER A 193 8.67 0.03 -12.89
CA SER A 193 8.49 0.36 -14.30
C SER A 193 9.32 -0.54 -15.19
N LEU A 194 10.62 -0.71 -14.91
CA LEU A 194 11.53 -1.48 -15.75
C LEU A 194 11.20 -2.99 -15.77
N SER A 195 10.79 -3.56 -14.63
CA SER A 195 10.45 -4.98 -14.53
C SER A 195 9.17 -5.33 -15.29
N LEU A 196 8.20 -4.41 -15.37
CA LEU A 196 6.92 -4.64 -16.03
C LEU A 196 6.91 -4.21 -17.51
N THR A 197 7.82 -3.34 -17.94
CA THR A 197 7.89 -2.84 -19.34
C THR A 197 7.88 -3.97 -20.38
N PRO A 198 8.64 -5.07 -20.25
CA PRO A 198 8.61 -6.16 -21.23
C PRO A 198 7.23 -6.83 -21.37
N LEU A 199 6.41 -6.82 -20.30
CA LEU A 199 5.09 -7.43 -20.28
C LEU A 199 4.02 -6.58 -20.97
N LEU A 200 4.30 -5.31 -21.27
CA LEU A 200 3.38 -4.42 -21.97
C LEU A 200 3.08 -4.89 -23.39
N ALA A 201 4.02 -5.59 -24.03
CA ALA A 201 3.84 -6.10 -25.39
C ALA A 201 2.66 -7.08 -25.52
N VAL A 202 2.30 -7.76 -24.42
CA VAL A 202 1.21 -8.75 -24.36
C VAL A 202 0.02 -8.26 -23.52
N SER A 203 0.05 -7.01 -23.05
CA SER A 203 -0.97 -6.45 -22.15
C SER A 203 -1.97 -5.56 -22.90
N SER A 204 -3.24 -5.83 -22.73
CA SER A 204 -4.35 -5.08 -23.35
C SER A 204 -5.53 -4.98 -22.38
N PRO A 205 -6.29 -3.88 -22.41
CA PRO A 205 -6.12 -2.69 -23.27
C PRO A 205 -5.00 -1.74 -22.81
N ALA A 206 -4.34 -1.11 -23.79
CA ALA A 206 -3.39 -0.03 -23.58
C ALA A 206 -4.10 1.33 -23.46
N PRO A 207 -3.46 2.37 -22.87
CA PRO A 207 -4.00 3.74 -22.90
C PRO A 207 -4.12 4.26 -24.32
N LYS A 208 -5.29 4.86 -24.67
CA LYS A 208 -5.61 5.27 -26.05
C LYS A 208 -5.81 6.78 -26.19
N THR A 209 -6.34 7.42 -25.16
CA THR A 209 -6.76 8.81 -25.20
C THR A 209 -5.79 9.72 -24.42
N THR A 210 -5.81 11.02 -24.74
CA THR A 210 -5.08 12.02 -23.95
C THR A 210 -5.53 12.01 -22.48
N THR A 211 -6.80 11.75 -22.22
CA THR A 211 -7.35 11.65 -20.85
C THR A 211 -6.73 10.47 -20.09
N ASP A 212 -6.54 9.32 -20.75
CA ASP A 212 -5.87 8.17 -20.15
C ASP A 212 -4.45 8.52 -19.72
N TRP A 213 -3.68 9.13 -20.61
CA TRP A 213 -2.30 9.54 -20.35
C TRP A 213 -2.19 10.60 -19.25
N LEU A 214 -3.11 11.59 -19.23
CA LEU A 214 -3.18 12.59 -18.15
C LEU A 214 -3.55 11.95 -16.82
N GLY A 215 -4.49 11.01 -16.83
CA GLY A 215 -4.84 10.21 -15.64
C GLY A 215 -3.63 9.44 -15.10
N LEU A 216 -2.91 8.72 -15.96
CA LEU A 216 -1.71 7.99 -15.58
C LEU A 216 -0.57 8.91 -15.09
N LEU A 217 -0.42 10.11 -15.68
CA LEU A 217 0.53 11.12 -15.20
C LEU A 217 0.17 11.61 -13.80
N LEU A 218 -1.09 11.95 -13.55
CA LEU A 218 -1.57 12.35 -12.22
C LEU A 218 -1.39 11.22 -11.19
N LEU A 219 -1.72 9.99 -11.57
CA LEU A 219 -1.49 8.80 -10.74
C LEU A 219 0.01 8.67 -10.40
N GLY A 220 0.90 8.82 -11.38
CA GLY A 220 2.34 8.71 -11.16
C GLY A 220 2.93 9.83 -10.30
N VAL A 221 2.58 11.07 -10.58
CA VAL A 221 3.18 12.23 -9.90
C VAL A 221 2.55 12.46 -8.52
N VAL A 222 1.22 12.54 -8.44
CA VAL A 222 0.53 12.92 -7.20
C VAL A 222 0.30 11.70 -6.32
N THR A 223 -0.40 10.70 -6.84
CA THR A 223 -0.82 9.55 -6.02
C THR A 223 0.25 8.45 -5.92
N THR A 224 1.41 8.64 -6.54
CA THR A 224 2.56 7.74 -6.40
C THR A 224 3.78 8.48 -5.87
N ALA A 225 4.41 9.37 -6.64
CA ALA A 225 5.65 10.01 -6.19
C ALA A 225 5.48 10.78 -4.88
N PHE A 226 4.52 11.69 -4.80
CA PHE A 226 4.29 12.50 -3.60
C PHE A 226 3.78 11.66 -2.43
N MET A 227 2.76 10.83 -2.66
CA MET A 227 2.18 10.00 -1.61
C MET A 227 3.18 8.95 -1.08
N HIS A 228 3.94 8.27 -1.97
CA HIS A 228 4.94 7.29 -1.57
C HIS A 228 6.06 7.94 -0.74
N GLN A 229 6.43 9.20 -1.05
CA GLN A 229 7.34 9.96 -0.19
C GLN A 229 6.77 10.19 1.21
N LEU A 230 5.48 10.54 1.33
CA LEU A 230 4.83 10.70 2.64
C LEU A 230 4.84 9.37 3.42
N TYR A 231 4.55 8.26 2.77
CA TYR A 231 4.57 6.93 3.38
C TYR A 231 5.96 6.54 3.87
N LEU A 232 6.99 6.63 3.02
CA LEU A 232 8.37 6.32 3.39
C LEU A 232 8.94 7.28 4.45
N PHE A 233 8.55 8.56 4.39
CA PHE A 233 8.89 9.53 5.42
C PHE A 233 8.25 9.16 6.77
N ALA A 234 7.03 8.65 6.78
CA ALA A 234 6.37 8.15 7.97
C ALA A 234 7.05 6.88 8.49
N LEU A 235 7.35 5.89 7.62
CA LEU A 235 8.07 4.67 7.98
C LEU A 235 9.44 4.93 8.63
N LYS A 236 10.12 5.99 8.23
CA LYS A 236 11.37 6.42 8.88
C LYS A 236 11.19 6.84 10.33
N ARG A 237 9.98 7.22 10.75
CA ARG A 237 9.65 7.82 12.05
C ARG A 237 8.74 6.98 12.92
N LEU A 238 8.00 6.07 12.30
CA LEU A 238 6.99 5.22 12.94
C LEU A 238 7.31 3.76 12.64
N SER A 239 6.74 2.83 13.42
CA SER A 239 6.84 1.39 13.09
C SER A 239 6.02 1.04 11.84
N ALA A 240 6.38 -0.07 11.17
CA ALA A 240 5.61 -0.59 10.04
C ALA A 240 4.16 -0.90 10.47
N THR A 241 3.96 -1.49 11.65
CA THR A 241 2.63 -1.74 12.23
C THR A 241 1.84 -0.44 12.44
N THR A 242 2.47 0.62 13.00
CA THR A 242 1.79 1.92 13.16
C THR A 242 1.37 2.50 11.81
N CYS A 243 2.27 2.50 10.82
CA CYS A 243 1.96 2.98 9.47
C CYS A 243 0.84 2.15 8.83
N SER A 244 0.87 0.82 8.99
CA SER A 244 -0.15 -0.07 8.42
C SER A 244 -1.54 0.20 8.99
N GLY A 245 -1.65 0.44 10.29
CA GLY A 245 -2.93 0.76 10.91
C GLY A 245 -3.54 2.07 10.42
N PHE A 246 -2.72 3.10 10.09
CA PHE A 246 -3.24 4.34 9.49
C PHE A 246 -3.64 4.14 8.03
N ILE A 247 -2.86 3.40 7.25
CA ILE A 247 -3.21 3.10 5.85
C ILE A 247 -4.46 2.21 5.78
N ALA A 248 -4.77 1.40 6.79
CA ALA A 248 -6.02 0.65 6.85
C ALA A 248 -7.28 1.53 6.86
N LEU A 249 -7.16 2.86 6.99
CA LEU A 249 -8.25 3.83 6.76
C LEU A 249 -8.47 4.15 5.28
N GLU A 250 -7.55 3.78 4.39
CA GLU A 250 -7.66 4.00 2.94
C GLU A 250 -9.00 3.57 2.36
N PRO A 251 -9.58 2.38 2.70
CA PRO A 251 -10.86 1.96 2.17
C PRO A 251 -12.00 2.94 2.42
N VAL A 252 -11.99 3.64 3.56
CA VAL A 252 -13.03 4.65 3.85
C VAL A 252 -13.05 5.73 2.78
N TYR A 253 -11.87 6.26 2.48
CA TYR A 253 -11.73 7.30 1.45
C TYR A 253 -12.03 6.75 0.06
N ALA A 254 -11.48 5.58 -0.29
CA ALA A 254 -11.68 4.96 -1.59
C ALA A 254 -13.15 4.62 -1.88
N ILE A 255 -13.85 4.03 -0.90
CA ILE A 255 -15.27 3.65 -1.01
C ILE A 255 -16.14 4.90 -1.15
N VAL A 256 -15.90 5.94 -0.33
CA VAL A 256 -16.63 7.20 -0.46
C VAL A 256 -16.39 7.83 -1.83
N PHE A 257 -15.15 7.89 -2.30
CA PHE A 257 -14.85 8.43 -3.63
C PHE A 257 -15.47 7.58 -4.75
N ALA A 258 -15.43 6.23 -4.66
CA ALA A 258 -16.04 5.35 -5.63
C ALA A 258 -17.57 5.53 -5.70
N ALA A 259 -18.22 5.67 -4.56
CA ALA A 259 -19.65 5.96 -4.51
C ALA A 259 -20.00 7.31 -5.15
N VAL A 260 -19.20 8.35 -4.87
CA VAL A 260 -19.45 9.71 -5.38
C VAL A 260 -19.15 9.82 -6.87
N PHE A 261 -18.03 9.27 -7.35
CA PHE A 261 -17.56 9.46 -8.73
C PHE A 261 -18.05 8.41 -9.71
N PHE A 262 -18.32 7.17 -9.25
CA PHE A 262 -18.72 6.06 -10.11
C PHE A 262 -20.07 5.47 -9.75
N GLY A 263 -20.76 5.98 -8.71
CA GLY A 263 -22.06 5.46 -8.27
C GLY A 263 -21.99 4.02 -7.74
N GLU A 264 -20.84 3.58 -7.22
CA GLU A 264 -20.73 2.25 -6.61
C GLU A 264 -21.65 2.14 -5.38
N PRO A 265 -22.45 1.05 -5.26
CA PRO A 265 -23.42 0.92 -4.20
C PRO A 265 -22.72 0.68 -2.84
N LEU A 266 -23.08 1.48 -1.84
CA LEU A 266 -22.70 1.26 -0.45
C LEU A 266 -23.64 0.21 0.17
N THR A 267 -23.33 -1.08 -0.03
CA THR A 267 -24.12 -2.14 0.57
C THR A 267 -23.88 -2.21 2.07
N LEU A 268 -24.86 -2.75 2.82
CA LEU A 268 -24.73 -2.96 4.27
C LEU A 268 -23.47 -3.80 4.58
N TRP A 269 -23.20 -4.82 3.79
CA TRP A 269 -22.05 -5.72 3.98
C TRP A 269 -20.71 -5.03 3.79
N VAL A 270 -20.60 -4.13 2.81
CA VAL A 270 -19.40 -3.28 2.62
C VAL A 270 -19.17 -2.40 3.85
N VAL A 271 -20.22 -1.77 4.40
CA VAL A 271 -20.11 -0.91 5.58
C VAL A 271 -19.73 -1.74 6.82
N VAL A 272 -20.38 -2.88 7.05
CA VAL A 272 -20.06 -3.76 8.18
C VAL A 272 -18.63 -4.26 8.08
N SER A 273 -18.18 -4.71 6.90
CA SER A 273 -16.80 -5.17 6.69
C SER A 273 -15.79 -4.05 6.94
N ALA A 274 -16.07 -2.83 6.46
CA ALA A 274 -15.19 -1.69 6.70
C ALA A 274 -15.04 -1.40 8.21
N VAL A 275 -16.15 -1.39 8.97
CA VAL A 275 -16.12 -1.17 10.42
C VAL A 275 -15.33 -2.28 11.14
N LEU A 276 -15.53 -3.54 10.76
CA LEU A 276 -14.81 -4.66 11.36
C LEU A 276 -13.30 -4.61 11.07
N ILE A 277 -12.90 -4.35 9.82
CA ILE A 277 -11.48 -4.29 9.42
C ILE A 277 -10.78 -3.11 10.11
N ILE A 278 -11.40 -1.93 10.11
CA ILE A 278 -10.83 -0.75 10.77
C ILE A 278 -10.77 -0.95 12.28
N GLY A 279 -11.82 -1.48 12.89
CA GLY A 279 -11.85 -1.80 14.32
C GLY A 279 -10.75 -2.79 14.70
N ALA A 280 -10.59 -3.86 13.93
CA ALA A 280 -9.52 -4.85 14.13
C ALA A 280 -8.12 -4.22 13.95
N SER A 281 -7.92 -3.35 12.95
CA SER A 281 -6.66 -2.64 12.74
C SER A 281 -6.30 -1.73 13.93
N VAL A 282 -7.28 -1.04 14.52
CA VAL A 282 -7.10 -0.24 15.74
C VAL A 282 -6.72 -1.13 16.93
N VAL A 283 -7.31 -2.32 17.05
CA VAL A 283 -6.96 -3.31 18.08
C VAL A 283 -5.52 -3.78 17.92
N LEU A 284 -5.08 -4.11 16.70
CA LEU A 284 -3.70 -4.51 16.41
C LEU A 284 -2.69 -3.42 16.79
N LEU A 285 -2.99 -2.15 16.48
CA LEU A 285 -2.15 -1.01 16.86
C LEU A 285 -2.01 -0.86 18.40
N ARG A 286 -3.07 -1.15 19.15
CA ARG A 286 -3.03 -1.08 20.63
C ARG A 286 -2.24 -2.24 21.21
N ALA A 287 -2.35 -3.43 20.64
CA ALA A 287 -1.60 -4.61 21.08
C ALA A 287 -0.09 -4.40 20.97
N GLU A 288 0.41 -3.79 19.87
CA GLU A 288 1.82 -3.46 19.70
C GLU A 288 2.34 -2.53 20.80
N ARG A 289 1.58 -1.49 21.14
CA ARG A 289 1.99 -0.52 22.18
C ARG A 289 2.16 -1.15 23.56
N VAL A 290 1.32 -2.12 23.89
CA VAL A 290 1.40 -2.83 25.19
C VAL A 290 2.66 -3.70 25.25
N THR A 291 3.05 -4.35 24.16
CA THR A 291 4.24 -5.21 24.12
C THR A 291 5.53 -4.39 24.24
N VAL A 292 5.60 -3.21 23.60
CA VAL A 292 6.78 -2.31 23.65
C VAL A 292 6.98 -1.66 25.03
N VAL A 293 5.95 -1.58 25.87
CA VAL A 293 6.05 -0.99 27.23
C VAL A 293 6.50 -2.04 28.27
N LEU A 294 6.34 -3.33 27.96
CA LEU A 294 6.68 -4.43 28.87
C LEU A 294 8.10 -5.01 28.66
N ASP A 295 8.80 -4.65 27.55
CA ASP A 295 10.19 -4.96 27.26
C ASP A 295 11.12 -3.76 27.59
#